data_818648fa9f5a7b6d998f959269dc295b
#
_entry.id   818648fa9f5a7b6d998f959269dc295b
#
_cell.length_a   1.000
_cell.length_b   1.000
_cell.length_c   1.000
_cell.angle_alpha   90.00
_cell.angle_beta   90.00
_cell.angle_gamma   90.00
#
_symmetry.space_group_name_H-M   'P 1'
#
loop_
_entity.id
_entity.type
_entity.pdbx_description
1 polymer ?
#
loop_
_entity_poly.entity_id
_entity_poly.type
_entity_poly.pdbx_seq_one_letter_code
_entity_poly.pdbx_strand_id
1 'polypeptide(L)'
;MITSLRHDLVQKSAEVKTIYVQRDERVKAIADLECVVQELEDDEVASSQMRDHLTQHLAHTEKEIATKEAELKEILPRLSTIKDKEVKLKQRLDDALGEESRLRSKQGRQAQFQSKTDRDKAINQEIGQVQQLMKRKEQLFKDMSAKAGEIESQIKNVESDIDELRGRLDGRKATIDELTAENRAAEEEKSKLDDMRRELWRLEAKTSAEEESAKEELRKAEQQLHNTMDRNVQTGLAAAARIAKDLGLEGYYGPLYELFTLTDNRYRTAAEVTAGASLFHAVVDTDETARKILEVLNKEKAGRLTFIPLNTVRVKPVKYPVGEDGQPLNETVPILERIEPVDPKYMKALESVYSRTIVCTRLETAAELAREYQLDGVTLNGSRSDRKGALTGGYHDVSRSRLQAAEKMRKWRATYEEKAAEAKKTKAKVEEIHQEITKLVGILKNTRIKRTQIDEGFVPLQKDLQAKYREESALRDLLSQRVLQ
;
A
#
# COMPACT_ATOMS: atom_id res chain seq x y z
N MET A 1 7.77 5.26 -52.58
CA MET A 1 6.65 6.00 -51.99
C MET A 1 5.38 5.14 -51.86
N ILE A 2 4.82 4.54 -52.91
CA ILE A 2 3.59 3.70 -52.84
C ILE A 2 3.79 2.43 -51.99
N THR A 3 4.94 1.78 -52.05
CA THR A 3 5.27 0.58 -51.28
C THR A 3 5.46 0.88 -49.78
N SER A 4 6.05 2.02 -49.43
CA SER A 4 6.19 2.49 -48.05
C SER A 4 4.81 2.78 -47.44
N LEU A 5 3.95 3.51 -48.17
CA LEU A 5 2.59 3.81 -47.72
C LEU A 5 1.72 2.57 -47.51
N ARG A 6 1.90 1.52 -48.37
CA ARG A 6 1.22 0.24 -48.18
C ARG A 6 1.72 -0.50 -46.95
N HIS A 7 3.01 -0.47 -46.67
CA HIS A 7 3.59 -1.09 -45.49
C HIS A 7 3.09 -0.39 -44.22
N ASP A 8 3.08 0.94 -44.21
CA ASP A 8 2.55 1.74 -43.09
C ASP A 8 1.05 1.48 -42.85
N LEU A 9 0.28 1.30 -43.94
CA LEU A 9 -1.15 0.99 -43.84
C LEU A 9 -1.39 -0.40 -43.24
N VAL A 10 -0.60 -1.41 -43.61
CA VAL A 10 -0.67 -2.76 -43.04
C VAL A 10 -0.28 -2.73 -41.58
N GLN A 11 0.77 -2.01 -41.21
CA GLN A 11 1.20 -1.87 -39.84
C GLN A 11 0.14 -1.18 -38.96
N LYS A 12 -0.43 -0.07 -39.43
CA LYS A 12 -1.53 0.62 -38.78
C LYS A 12 -2.78 -0.25 -38.65
N SER A 13 -3.10 -1.04 -39.70
CA SER A 13 -4.22 -2.00 -39.62
C SER A 13 -3.98 -3.08 -38.55
N ALA A 14 -2.75 -3.57 -38.39
CA ALA A 14 -2.39 -4.50 -37.33
C ALA A 14 -2.49 -3.86 -35.91
N GLU A 15 -1.98 -2.64 -35.78
CA GLU A 15 -2.11 -1.87 -34.50
C GLU A 15 -3.60 -1.66 -34.13
N VAL A 16 -4.44 -1.30 -35.07
CA VAL A 16 -5.88 -1.13 -34.88
C VAL A 16 -6.54 -2.45 -34.43
N LYS A 17 -6.17 -3.58 -35.06
CA LYS A 17 -6.68 -4.90 -34.64
C LYS A 17 -6.27 -5.24 -33.22
N THR A 18 -5.03 -4.96 -32.84
CA THR A 18 -4.55 -5.19 -31.46
C THR A 18 -5.32 -4.33 -30.44
N ILE A 19 -5.60 -3.08 -30.78
CA ILE A 19 -6.42 -2.18 -29.95
C ILE A 19 -7.85 -2.71 -29.80
N TYR A 20 -8.46 -3.24 -30.87
CA TYR A 20 -9.79 -3.85 -30.77
C TYR A 20 -9.80 -5.08 -29.86
N VAL A 21 -8.80 -5.97 -29.96
CA VAL A 21 -8.68 -7.12 -29.05
C VAL A 21 -8.55 -6.67 -27.59
N GLN A 22 -7.66 -5.72 -27.32
CA GLN A 22 -7.51 -5.17 -25.96
C GLN A 22 -8.78 -4.48 -25.44
N ARG A 23 -9.52 -3.81 -26.33
CA ARG A 23 -10.82 -3.22 -25.97
C ARG A 23 -11.80 -4.32 -25.59
N ASP A 24 -11.91 -5.37 -26.38
CA ASP A 24 -12.85 -6.46 -26.15
C ASP A 24 -12.51 -7.24 -24.87
N GLU A 25 -11.23 -7.45 -24.58
CA GLU A 25 -10.79 -8.02 -23.30
C GLU A 25 -11.16 -7.12 -22.10
N ARG A 26 -11.00 -5.81 -22.25
CA ARG A 26 -11.42 -4.86 -21.18
C ARG A 26 -12.93 -4.80 -21.00
N VAL A 27 -13.70 -4.83 -22.09
CA VAL A 27 -15.16 -4.88 -22.04
C VAL A 27 -15.63 -6.15 -21.33
N LYS A 28 -15.00 -7.29 -21.61
CA LYS A 28 -15.29 -8.55 -20.91
C LYS A 28 -14.95 -8.45 -19.42
N ALA A 29 -13.78 -7.92 -19.07
CA ALA A 29 -13.39 -7.74 -17.68
C ALA A 29 -14.32 -6.76 -16.91
N ILE A 30 -14.85 -5.74 -17.59
CA ILE A 30 -15.86 -4.84 -17.01
C ILE A 30 -17.15 -5.60 -16.74
N ALA A 31 -17.64 -6.39 -17.70
CA ALA A 31 -18.86 -7.19 -17.53
C ALA A 31 -18.72 -8.23 -16.40
N ASP A 32 -17.55 -8.89 -16.29
CA ASP A 32 -17.26 -9.83 -15.20
C ASP A 32 -17.26 -9.11 -13.84
N LEU A 33 -16.70 -7.90 -13.76
CA LEU A 33 -16.71 -7.08 -12.54
C LEU A 33 -18.11 -6.56 -12.20
N GLU A 34 -18.91 -6.17 -13.18
CA GLU A 34 -20.30 -5.76 -12.98
C GLU A 34 -21.14 -6.91 -12.41
N CYS A 35 -20.92 -8.15 -12.87
CA CYS A 35 -21.56 -9.33 -12.32
C CYS A 35 -21.18 -9.55 -10.84
N VAL A 36 -19.90 -9.45 -10.50
CA VAL A 36 -19.42 -9.56 -9.11
C VAL A 36 -19.99 -8.46 -8.22
N VAL A 37 -20.08 -7.22 -8.72
CA VAL A 37 -20.71 -6.12 -7.98
C VAL A 37 -22.16 -6.40 -7.71
N GLN A 38 -22.90 -6.91 -8.70
CA GLN A 38 -24.31 -7.28 -8.52
C GLN A 38 -24.50 -8.41 -7.50
N GLU A 39 -23.65 -9.45 -7.54
CA GLU A 39 -23.66 -10.52 -6.53
C GLU A 39 -23.40 -9.98 -5.11
N LEU A 40 -22.46 -9.06 -4.97
CA LEU A 40 -22.16 -8.44 -3.68
C LEU A 40 -23.28 -7.52 -3.17
N GLU A 41 -23.96 -6.80 -4.07
CA GLU A 41 -25.14 -5.98 -3.72
C GLU A 41 -26.31 -6.88 -3.27
N ASP A 42 -26.54 -8.01 -3.96
CA ASP A 42 -27.57 -8.98 -3.59
C ASP A 42 -27.25 -9.63 -2.22
N ASP A 43 -25.99 -9.97 -1.95
CA ASP A 43 -25.54 -10.49 -0.67
C ASP A 43 -25.66 -9.44 0.45
N GLU A 44 -25.42 -8.17 0.18
CA GLU A 44 -25.62 -7.06 1.12
C GLU A 44 -27.10 -6.92 1.51
N VAL A 45 -28.00 -6.98 0.53
CA VAL A 45 -29.45 -6.94 0.75
C VAL A 45 -29.92 -8.15 1.56
N ALA A 46 -29.47 -9.36 1.21
CA ALA A 46 -29.80 -10.58 1.95
C ALA A 46 -29.27 -10.53 3.40
N SER A 47 -28.05 -10.06 3.60
CA SER A 47 -27.45 -9.88 4.92
C SER A 47 -28.18 -8.83 5.76
N SER A 48 -28.64 -7.74 5.14
CA SER A 48 -29.44 -6.72 5.81
C SER A 48 -30.80 -7.26 6.25
N GLN A 49 -31.51 -7.98 5.37
CA GLN A 49 -32.77 -8.62 5.71
C GLN A 49 -32.64 -9.66 6.85
N MET A 50 -31.57 -10.45 6.81
CA MET A 50 -31.28 -11.41 7.87
C MET A 50 -31.01 -10.71 9.21
N ARG A 51 -30.30 -9.61 9.21
CA ARG A 51 -30.04 -8.78 10.40
C ARG A 51 -31.32 -8.22 10.98
N ASP A 52 -32.22 -7.71 10.12
CA ASP A 52 -33.51 -7.16 10.54
C ASP A 52 -34.40 -8.25 11.14
N HIS A 53 -34.43 -9.44 10.53
CA HIS A 53 -35.13 -10.60 11.06
C HIS A 53 -34.62 -11.05 12.41
N LEU A 54 -33.28 -11.14 12.56
CA LEU A 54 -32.65 -11.48 13.83
C LEU A 54 -32.92 -10.43 14.91
N THR A 55 -32.93 -9.16 14.55
CA THR A 55 -33.24 -8.06 15.48
C THR A 55 -34.68 -8.12 15.97
N GLN A 56 -35.63 -8.43 15.09
CA GLN A 56 -37.03 -8.64 15.43
C GLN A 56 -37.21 -9.87 16.34
N HIS A 57 -36.52 -10.96 16.01
CA HIS A 57 -36.56 -12.19 16.82
C HIS A 57 -35.98 -11.96 18.23
N LEU A 58 -34.89 -11.17 18.31
CA LEU A 58 -34.25 -10.79 19.58
C LEU A 58 -35.22 -9.95 20.43
N ALA A 59 -35.84 -8.94 19.85
CA ALA A 59 -36.84 -8.12 20.56
C ALA A 59 -38.09 -8.93 21.00
N HIS A 60 -38.49 -9.96 20.26
CA HIS A 60 -39.57 -10.84 20.65
C HIS A 60 -39.18 -11.73 21.84
N THR A 61 -37.98 -12.35 21.78
CA THR A 61 -37.49 -13.21 22.87
C THR A 61 -37.20 -12.39 24.14
N GLU A 62 -36.72 -11.16 24.05
CA GLU A 62 -36.57 -10.24 25.20
C GLU A 62 -37.92 -9.97 25.87
N LYS A 63 -38.98 -9.73 25.10
CA LYS A 63 -40.32 -9.56 25.64
C LYS A 63 -40.82 -10.81 26.34
N GLU A 64 -40.60 -12.00 25.73
CA GLU A 64 -40.97 -13.25 26.38
C GLU A 64 -40.24 -13.51 27.67
N ILE A 65 -38.91 -13.20 27.72
CA ILE A 65 -38.09 -13.26 28.95
C ILE A 65 -38.70 -12.34 30.02
N ALA A 66 -38.95 -11.07 29.67
CA ALA A 66 -39.50 -10.11 30.61
C ALA A 66 -40.87 -10.51 31.17
N THR A 67 -41.74 -11.13 30.32
CA THR A 67 -43.03 -11.66 30.77
C THR A 67 -42.85 -12.84 31.72
N LYS A 68 -41.96 -13.78 31.42
CA LYS A 68 -41.65 -14.94 32.25
C LYS A 68 -40.97 -14.52 33.59
N GLU A 69 -40.08 -13.53 33.56
CA GLU A 69 -39.51 -12.97 34.78
C GLU A 69 -40.57 -12.33 35.70
N ALA A 70 -41.54 -11.61 35.09
CA ALA A 70 -42.64 -11.05 35.88
C ALA A 70 -43.54 -12.13 36.49
N GLU A 71 -43.90 -13.19 35.73
CA GLU A 71 -44.64 -14.35 36.25
C GLU A 71 -43.87 -15.04 37.38
N LEU A 72 -42.57 -15.24 37.22
CA LEU A 72 -41.68 -15.85 38.22
C LEU A 72 -41.60 -15.03 39.51
N LYS A 73 -41.52 -13.70 39.38
CA LYS A 73 -41.53 -12.76 40.51
C LYS A 73 -42.84 -12.79 41.28
N GLU A 74 -43.97 -13.13 40.68
CA GLU A 74 -45.26 -13.28 41.34
C GLU A 74 -45.42 -14.68 42.00
N ILE A 75 -44.95 -15.73 41.32
CA ILE A 75 -45.08 -17.13 41.79
C ILE A 75 -44.15 -17.45 42.97
N LEU A 76 -42.89 -16.97 42.96
CA LEU A 76 -41.90 -17.27 43.99
C LEU A 76 -42.37 -16.91 45.40
N PRO A 77 -42.96 -15.73 45.69
CA PRO A 77 -43.43 -15.41 47.04
C PRO A 77 -44.67 -16.26 47.43
N ARG A 78 -45.53 -16.64 46.44
CA ARG A 78 -46.64 -17.51 46.72
C ARG A 78 -46.19 -18.95 47.10
N LEU A 79 -45.16 -19.44 46.39
CA LEU A 79 -44.55 -20.75 46.69
C LEU A 79 -43.87 -20.76 48.06
N SER A 80 -43.17 -19.68 48.43
CA SER A 80 -42.59 -19.53 49.76
C SER A 80 -43.64 -19.55 50.85
N THR A 81 -44.75 -18.79 50.66
CA THR A 81 -45.84 -18.75 51.68
C THR A 81 -46.58 -20.08 51.82
N ILE A 82 -46.70 -20.88 50.71
CA ILE A 82 -47.28 -22.21 50.77
C ILE A 82 -46.36 -23.19 51.50
N LYS A 83 -45.03 -23.15 51.20
CA LYS A 83 -44.04 -23.96 51.91
C LYS A 83 -44.03 -23.65 53.43
N ASP A 84 -44.11 -22.40 53.83
CA ASP A 84 -44.17 -22.02 55.23
C ASP A 84 -45.44 -22.53 55.91
N LYS A 85 -46.57 -22.50 55.22
CA LYS A 85 -47.81 -23.08 55.69
C LYS A 85 -47.74 -24.61 55.83
N GLU A 86 -47.14 -25.30 54.88
CA GLU A 86 -46.92 -26.73 54.92
C GLU A 86 -46.07 -27.14 56.10
N VAL A 87 -44.93 -26.45 56.31
CA VAL A 87 -44.06 -26.71 57.50
C VAL A 87 -44.83 -26.51 58.80
N LYS A 88 -45.58 -25.37 58.97
CA LYS A 88 -46.42 -25.14 60.15
C LYS A 88 -47.48 -26.15 60.35
N LEU A 89 -48.13 -26.64 59.29
CA LEU A 89 -49.15 -27.69 59.39
C LEU A 89 -48.58 -29.05 59.77
N LYS A 90 -47.39 -29.42 59.16
CA LYS A 90 -46.67 -30.63 59.58
C LYS A 90 -46.29 -30.58 61.06
N GLN A 91 -45.75 -29.46 61.50
CA GLN A 91 -45.38 -29.29 62.91
C GLN A 91 -46.61 -29.42 63.87
N ARG A 92 -47.77 -28.80 63.46
CA ARG A 92 -49.01 -28.96 64.22
C ARG A 92 -49.55 -30.40 64.25
N LEU A 93 -49.40 -31.12 63.12
CA LEU A 93 -49.79 -32.51 63.05
C LEU A 93 -48.92 -33.40 63.92
N ASP A 94 -47.60 -33.17 63.94
CA ASP A 94 -46.65 -33.91 64.76
C ASP A 94 -46.87 -33.61 66.23
N ASP A 95 -47.17 -32.36 66.61
CA ASP A 95 -47.53 -31.96 67.98
C ASP A 95 -48.81 -32.63 68.39
N ALA A 96 -49.88 -32.62 67.58
CA ALA A 96 -51.16 -33.27 67.85
C ALA A 96 -51.07 -34.80 67.96
N LEU A 97 -50.27 -35.45 67.08
CA LEU A 97 -49.97 -36.88 67.16
C LEU A 97 -49.19 -37.23 68.44
N GLY A 98 -48.23 -36.33 68.85
CA GLY A 98 -47.49 -36.45 70.10
C GLY A 98 -48.40 -36.32 71.31
N GLU A 99 -49.36 -35.36 71.37
CA GLU A 99 -50.33 -35.23 72.43
C GLU A 99 -51.31 -36.40 72.48
N GLU A 100 -51.81 -36.86 71.31
CA GLU A 100 -52.66 -38.07 71.27
C GLU A 100 -51.95 -39.30 71.87
N SER A 101 -50.71 -39.52 71.45
CA SER A 101 -49.88 -40.63 71.94
C SER A 101 -49.69 -40.52 73.45
N ARG A 102 -49.43 -39.28 73.94
CA ARG A 102 -49.26 -38.97 75.38
C ARG A 102 -50.51 -39.18 76.15
N LEU A 103 -51.67 -38.79 75.62
CA LEU A 103 -52.96 -39.01 76.24
C LEU A 103 -53.35 -40.48 76.25
N ARG A 104 -53.15 -41.25 75.18
CA ARG A 104 -53.32 -42.70 75.10
C ARG A 104 -52.44 -43.43 76.10
N SER A 105 -51.19 -43.03 76.28
CA SER A 105 -50.26 -43.63 77.22
C SER A 105 -50.65 -43.31 78.66
N LYS A 106 -51.26 -42.13 78.97
CA LYS A 106 -51.80 -41.80 80.24
C LYS A 106 -53.06 -42.63 80.59
N GLN A 107 -53.93 -42.85 79.66
CA GLN A 107 -55.17 -43.62 79.82
C GLN A 107 -54.87 -45.13 80.03
N GLY A 108 -53.88 -45.69 79.38
CA GLY A 108 -53.45 -47.09 79.49
C GLY A 108 -52.72 -47.42 80.81
N ARG A 109 -52.13 -46.41 81.46
CA ARG A 109 -51.27 -46.65 82.68
C ARG A 109 -52.04 -46.84 84.00
N GLN A 110 -53.32 -46.55 84.10
CA GLN A 110 -54.07 -46.66 85.35
C GLN A 110 -54.67 -48.06 85.62
N ALA A 111 -54.63 -49.03 84.72
CA ALA A 111 -55.26 -50.32 84.85
C ALA A 111 -54.37 -51.57 84.67
N GLN A 112 -53.06 -51.49 84.50
CA GLN A 112 -52.32 -52.59 83.88
C GLN A 112 -51.29 -53.34 84.79
N PHE A 113 -51.11 -52.98 86.09
CA PHE A 113 -50.11 -53.68 86.92
C PHE A 113 -50.64 -54.08 88.24
N GLN A 114 -50.63 -55.42 88.58
CA GLN A 114 -51.09 -55.99 89.79
C GLN A 114 -50.00 -55.99 90.92
N SER A 115 -48.70 -55.82 90.55
CA SER A 115 -47.64 -55.72 91.54
C SER A 115 -46.56 -54.67 91.14
N LYS A 116 -45.80 -54.15 92.10
CA LYS A 116 -44.70 -53.16 91.89
C LYS A 116 -43.60 -53.78 91.08
N THR A 117 -43.29 -55.09 91.22
CA THR A 117 -42.24 -55.80 90.46
C THR A 117 -42.59 -55.98 88.99
N ASP A 118 -43.83 -56.17 88.60
CA ASP A 118 -44.27 -56.29 87.23
C ASP A 118 -44.26 -54.94 86.52
N ARG A 119 -44.62 -53.91 87.22
CA ARG A 119 -44.50 -52.55 86.72
C ARG A 119 -43.05 -52.17 86.43
N ASP A 120 -42.10 -52.50 87.36
CA ASP A 120 -40.70 -52.16 87.19
C ASP A 120 -40.04 -52.98 86.10
N LYS A 121 -40.44 -54.23 85.89
CA LYS A 121 -40.00 -55.03 84.69
C LYS A 121 -40.49 -54.42 83.39
N ALA A 122 -41.78 -54.06 83.29
CA ALA A 122 -42.34 -53.45 82.11
C ALA A 122 -41.69 -52.09 81.79
N ILE A 123 -41.47 -51.25 82.81
CA ILE A 123 -40.76 -49.98 82.63
C ILE A 123 -39.31 -50.20 82.19
N ASN A 124 -38.57 -51.17 82.79
CA ASN A 124 -37.22 -51.47 82.33
C ASN A 124 -37.16 -52.03 80.90
N GLN A 125 -38.19 -52.79 80.46
CA GLN A 125 -38.33 -53.22 79.05
C GLN A 125 -38.57 -52.02 78.09
N GLU A 126 -39.49 -51.08 78.49
CA GLU A 126 -39.73 -49.86 77.72
C GLU A 126 -38.46 -48.96 77.69
N ILE A 127 -37.78 -48.80 78.86
CA ILE A 127 -36.48 -48.08 78.83
C ILE A 127 -35.46 -48.72 77.94
N GLY A 128 -35.38 -50.08 77.91
CA GLY A 128 -34.47 -50.78 76.99
C GLY A 128 -34.86 -50.60 75.55
N GLN A 129 -36.15 -50.56 75.21
CA GLN A 129 -36.65 -50.29 73.87
C GLN A 129 -36.35 -48.83 73.40
N VAL A 130 -36.63 -47.89 74.31
CA VAL A 130 -36.35 -46.46 74.03
C VAL A 130 -34.85 -46.21 73.89
N GLN A 131 -34.01 -46.83 74.75
CA GLN A 131 -32.56 -46.78 74.61
C GLN A 131 -32.07 -47.37 73.27
N GLN A 132 -32.65 -48.47 72.83
CA GLN A 132 -32.35 -49.03 71.45
C GLN A 132 -32.80 -48.09 70.34
N LEU A 133 -33.98 -47.50 70.50
CA LEU A 133 -34.49 -46.52 69.51
C LEU A 133 -33.60 -45.24 69.49
N MET A 134 -33.15 -44.77 70.65
CA MET A 134 -32.22 -43.67 70.72
C MET A 134 -30.90 -43.98 70.00
N LYS A 135 -30.29 -45.13 70.33
CA LYS A 135 -29.07 -45.57 69.65
C LYS A 135 -29.24 -45.66 68.08
N ARG A 136 -30.38 -46.18 67.61
CA ARG A 136 -30.68 -46.21 66.21
C ARG A 136 -30.85 -44.83 65.58
N LYS A 137 -31.52 -43.92 66.28
CA LYS A 137 -31.68 -42.52 65.84
C LYS A 137 -30.35 -41.75 65.89
N GLU A 138 -29.53 -41.96 66.92
CA GLU A 138 -28.18 -41.40 66.98
C GLU A 138 -27.30 -41.89 65.78
N GLN A 139 -27.36 -43.16 65.41
CA GLN A 139 -26.63 -43.68 64.30
C GLN A 139 -27.16 -43.10 62.98
N LEU A 140 -28.48 -43.09 62.78
CA LEU A 140 -29.09 -42.42 61.62
C LEU A 140 -28.72 -40.93 61.52
N PHE A 141 -28.70 -40.22 62.63
CA PHE A 141 -28.28 -38.80 62.64
C PHE A 141 -26.82 -38.65 62.25
N LYS A 142 -25.92 -39.52 62.75
CA LYS A 142 -24.51 -39.51 62.34
C LYS A 142 -24.34 -39.80 60.83
N ASP A 143 -25.09 -40.81 60.34
CA ASP A 143 -25.03 -41.18 58.94
C ASP A 143 -25.59 -40.05 58.01
N MET A 144 -26.67 -39.38 58.48
CA MET A 144 -27.24 -38.23 57.78
C MET A 144 -26.31 -37.01 57.81
N SER A 145 -25.72 -36.75 58.94
CA SER A 145 -24.74 -35.65 59.09
C SER A 145 -23.50 -35.88 58.22
N ALA A 146 -22.98 -37.12 58.18
CA ALA A 146 -21.86 -37.45 57.28
C ALA A 146 -22.21 -37.25 55.79
N LYS A 147 -23.39 -37.70 55.37
CA LYS A 147 -23.90 -37.50 54.00
C LYS A 147 -24.18 -36.04 53.67
N ALA A 148 -24.64 -35.23 54.64
CA ALA A 148 -24.77 -33.78 54.47
C ALA A 148 -23.42 -33.13 54.24
N GLY A 149 -22.38 -33.48 55.03
CA GLY A 149 -21.01 -33.02 54.85
C GLY A 149 -20.40 -33.40 53.49
N GLU A 150 -20.73 -34.62 52.98
CA GLU A 150 -20.31 -35.03 51.63
C GLU A 150 -20.96 -34.15 50.54
N ILE A 151 -22.26 -33.86 50.66
CA ILE A 151 -22.97 -32.98 49.72
C ILE A 151 -22.45 -31.56 49.78
N GLU A 152 -22.17 -31.01 51.00
CA GLU A 152 -21.54 -29.69 51.15
C GLU A 152 -20.18 -29.62 50.48
N SER A 153 -19.38 -30.69 50.58
CA SER A 153 -18.09 -30.77 49.87
C SER A 153 -18.27 -30.81 48.36
N GLN A 154 -19.26 -31.54 47.84
CA GLN A 154 -19.59 -31.58 46.43
C GLN A 154 -20.07 -30.21 45.92
N ILE A 155 -20.89 -29.50 46.70
CA ILE A 155 -21.31 -28.12 46.38
C ILE A 155 -20.11 -27.20 46.22
N LYS A 156 -19.17 -27.21 47.19
CA LYS A 156 -17.94 -26.40 47.12
C LYS A 156 -17.11 -26.70 45.87
N ASN A 157 -17.01 -27.96 45.49
CA ASN A 157 -16.27 -28.33 44.26
C ASN A 157 -16.97 -27.81 43.03
N VAL A 158 -18.30 -27.94 42.95
CA VAL A 158 -19.09 -27.40 41.81
C VAL A 158 -19.04 -25.87 41.77
N GLU A 159 -19.08 -25.19 42.91
CA GLU A 159 -18.90 -23.72 42.98
C GLU A 159 -17.52 -23.31 42.46
N SER A 160 -16.46 -24.04 42.82
CA SER A 160 -15.12 -23.79 42.26
C SER A 160 -15.05 -24.00 40.75
N ASP A 161 -15.70 -25.06 40.24
CA ASP A 161 -15.77 -25.32 38.79
C ASP A 161 -16.52 -24.18 38.05
N ILE A 162 -17.61 -23.69 38.65
CA ILE A 162 -18.39 -22.54 38.16
C ILE A 162 -17.52 -21.30 38.05
N ASP A 163 -16.75 -20.97 39.10
CA ASP A 163 -15.89 -19.79 39.11
C ASP A 163 -14.75 -19.91 38.09
N GLU A 164 -14.18 -21.11 37.90
CA GLU A 164 -13.20 -21.34 36.84
C GLU A 164 -13.82 -21.15 35.44
N LEU A 165 -15.01 -21.73 35.19
CA LEU A 165 -15.70 -21.57 33.92
C LEU A 165 -16.09 -20.12 33.62
N ARG A 166 -16.52 -19.37 34.64
CA ARG A 166 -16.77 -17.91 34.53
C ARG A 166 -15.50 -17.16 34.15
N GLY A 167 -14.38 -17.40 34.85
CA GLY A 167 -13.12 -16.77 34.55
C GLY A 167 -12.64 -17.05 33.13
N ARG A 168 -12.86 -18.27 32.64
CA ARG A 168 -12.55 -18.64 31.24
C ARG A 168 -13.48 -17.95 30.23
N LEU A 169 -14.76 -17.76 30.53
CA LEU A 169 -15.71 -17.02 29.70
C LEU A 169 -15.37 -15.54 29.66
N ASP A 170 -15.10 -14.92 30.80
CA ASP A 170 -14.73 -13.50 30.88
C ASP A 170 -13.41 -13.21 30.16
N GLY A 171 -12.41 -14.10 30.31
CA GLY A 171 -11.16 -13.99 29.59
C GLY A 171 -11.36 -14.07 28.06
N ARG A 172 -12.23 -14.97 27.57
CA ARG A 172 -12.56 -15.05 26.14
C ARG A 172 -13.30 -13.80 25.65
N LYS A 173 -14.24 -13.28 26.44
CA LYS A 173 -14.97 -12.06 26.10
C LYS A 173 -14.00 -10.87 25.97
N ALA A 174 -13.11 -10.70 26.94
CA ALA A 174 -12.07 -9.67 26.85
C ALA A 174 -11.21 -9.80 25.59
N THR A 175 -10.80 -11.02 25.24
CA THR A 175 -10.03 -11.26 23.99
C THR A 175 -10.85 -10.94 22.72
N ILE A 176 -12.14 -11.22 22.71
CA ILE A 176 -13.03 -10.85 21.58
C ILE A 176 -13.14 -9.34 21.47
N ASP A 177 -13.28 -8.63 22.60
CA ASP A 177 -13.37 -7.18 22.62
C ASP A 177 -12.06 -6.54 22.12
N GLU A 178 -10.89 -7.07 22.52
CA GLU A 178 -9.58 -6.65 22.03
C GLU A 178 -9.44 -6.88 20.52
N LEU A 179 -9.76 -8.08 20.03
CA LEU A 179 -9.71 -8.40 18.60
C LEU A 179 -10.70 -7.56 17.78
N THR A 180 -11.84 -7.20 18.36
CA THR A 180 -12.82 -6.33 17.70
C THR A 180 -12.31 -4.90 17.60
N ALA A 181 -11.65 -4.40 18.64
CA ALA A 181 -11.02 -3.09 18.64
C ALA A 181 -9.84 -3.03 17.64
N GLU A 182 -9.00 -4.09 17.60
CA GLU A 182 -7.90 -4.21 16.64
C GLU A 182 -8.41 -4.23 15.20
N ASN A 183 -9.47 -5.01 14.91
CA ASN A 183 -10.11 -5.05 13.61
C ASN A 183 -10.63 -3.68 13.18
N ARG A 184 -11.33 -3.00 14.08
CA ARG A 184 -11.88 -1.68 13.78
C ARG A 184 -10.77 -0.67 13.48
N ALA A 185 -9.71 -0.65 14.28
CA ALA A 185 -8.56 0.22 14.04
C ALA A 185 -7.89 -0.08 12.69
N ALA A 186 -7.69 -1.36 12.36
CA ALA A 186 -7.11 -1.79 11.10
C ALA A 186 -8.02 -1.45 9.88
N GLU A 187 -9.35 -1.55 10.03
CA GLU A 187 -10.31 -1.14 8.99
C GLU A 187 -10.29 0.37 8.76
N GLU A 188 -10.25 1.17 9.84
CA GLU A 188 -10.17 2.63 9.76
C GLU A 188 -8.86 3.07 9.09
N GLU A 189 -7.73 2.46 9.45
CA GLU A 189 -6.42 2.74 8.84
C GLU A 189 -6.39 2.31 7.38
N LYS A 190 -6.89 1.11 7.05
CA LYS A 190 -7.02 0.63 5.67
C LYS A 190 -7.86 1.60 4.82
N SER A 191 -8.98 2.09 5.35
CA SER A 191 -9.83 3.05 4.63
C SER A 191 -9.07 4.34 4.30
N LYS A 192 -8.29 4.88 5.25
CA LYS A 192 -7.45 6.06 5.00
C LYS A 192 -6.38 5.81 3.93
N LEU A 193 -5.74 4.64 3.98
CA LEU A 193 -4.74 4.25 2.98
C LEU A 193 -5.37 4.02 1.60
N ASP A 194 -6.58 3.46 1.53
CA ASP A 194 -7.34 3.29 0.29
C ASP A 194 -7.70 4.65 -0.34
N ASP A 195 -8.05 5.66 0.47
CA ASP A 195 -8.29 7.02 0.00
C ASP A 195 -7.00 7.66 -0.54
N MET A 196 -5.89 7.57 0.22
CA MET A 196 -4.58 8.04 -0.23
C MET A 196 -4.13 7.33 -1.51
N ARG A 197 -4.36 6.03 -1.64
CA ARG A 197 -4.05 5.26 -2.85
C ARG A 197 -4.83 5.77 -4.05
N ARG A 198 -6.11 6.10 -3.88
CA ARG A 198 -6.96 6.69 -4.96
C ARG A 198 -6.43 8.05 -5.44
N GLU A 199 -5.99 8.88 -4.51
CA GLU A 199 -5.38 10.18 -4.85
C GLU A 199 -4.04 9.99 -5.57
N LEU A 200 -3.19 9.08 -5.07
CA LEU A 200 -1.92 8.77 -5.70
C LEU A 200 -2.06 8.14 -7.07
N TRP A 201 -3.06 7.30 -7.31
CA TRP A 201 -3.34 6.78 -8.65
C TRP A 201 -3.73 7.87 -9.65
N ARG A 202 -4.51 8.87 -9.20
CA ARG A 202 -4.80 10.04 -10.05
C ARG A 202 -3.54 10.83 -10.36
N LEU A 203 -2.67 10.98 -9.38
CA LEU A 203 -1.39 11.67 -9.55
C LEU A 203 -0.44 10.86 -10.45
N GLU A 204 -0.36 9.54 -10.27
CA GLU A 204 0.41 8.64 -11.12
C GLU A 204 -0.05 8.68 -12.59
N ALA A 205 -1.36 8.63 -12.81
CA ALA A 205 -1.92 8.76 -14.16
C ALA A 205 -1.54 10.10 -14.80
N LYS A 206 -1.59 11.19 -14.03
CA LYS A 206 -1.20 12.52 -14.51
C LYS A 206 0.30 12.60 -14.81
N THR A 207 1.15 12.16 -13.89
CA THR A 207 2.61 12.22 -14.07
C THR A 207 3.08 11.29 -15.19
N SER A 208 2.47 10.12 -15.36
CA SER A 208 2.74 9.22 -16.49
C SER A 208 2.30 9.80 -17.83
N ALA A 209 1.19 10.52 -17.89
CA ALA A 209 0.76 11.21 -19.09
C ALA A 209 1.69 12.38 -19.46
N GLU A 210 2.17 13.12 -18.46
CA GLU A 210 3.15 14.20 -18.64
C GLU A 210 4.52 13.65 -19.10
N GLU A 211 4.96 12.52 -18.55
CA GLU A 211 6.17 11.80 -18.99
C GLU A 211 6.06 11.38 -20.46
N GLU A 212 4.96 10.72 -20.86
CA GLU A 212 4.78 10.24 -22.23
C GLU A 212 4.64 11.42 -23.21
N SER A 213 3.99 12.51 -22.82
CA SER A 213 3.94 13.74 -23.61
C SER A 213 5.33 14.35 -23.81
N ALA A 214 6.12 14.45 -22.74
CA ALA A 214 7.49 14.96 -22.81
C ALA A 214 8.40 14.08 -23.67
N LYS A 215 8.24 12.76 -23.60
CA LYS A 215 8.94 11.77 -24.39
C LYS A 215 8.61 11.89 -25.90
N GLU A 216 7.33 12.08 -26.21
CA GLU A 216 6.92 12.28 -27.61
C GLU A 216 7.47 13.60 -28.20
N GLU A 217 7.45 14.68 -27.41
CA GLU A 217 8.05 15.95 -27.84
C GLU A 217 9.58 15.86 -27.97
N LEU A 218 10.25 15.13 -27.08
CA LEU A 218 11.67 14.81 -27.20
C LEU A 218 11.94 14.05 -28.51
N ARG A 219 11.16 13.01 -28.79
CA ARG A 219 11.27 12.22 -30.04
C ARG A 219 11.11 13.08 -31.28
N LYS A 220 10.12 14.00 -31.29
CA LYS A 220 9.93 14.95 -32.41
C LYS A 220 11.14 15.89 -32.55
N ALA A 221 11.66 16.40 -31.41
CA ALA A 221 12.84 17.26 -31.43
C ALA A 221 14.10 16.54 -31.92
N GLU A 222 14.31 15.28 -31.52
CA GLU A 222 15.38 14.42 -32.00
C GLU A 222 15.25 14.16 -33.49
N GLN A 223 14.05 13.86 -33.98
CA GLN A 223 13.79 13.66 -35.41
C GLN A 223 14.04 14.94 -36.20
N GLN A 224 13.63 16.11 -35.67
CA GLN A 224 13.95 17.40 -36.32
C GLN A 224 15.46 17.60 -36.45
N LEU A 225 16.21 17.34 -35.38
CA LEU A 225 17.67 17.44 -35.39
C LEU A 225 18.30 16.42 -36.39
N HIS A 226 17.84 15.19 -36.39
CA HIS A 226 18.28 14.13 -37.29
C HIS A 226 18.07 14.49 -38.76
N ASN A 227 16.97 15.15 -39.10
CA ASN A 227 16.68 15.60 -40.47
C ASN A 227 17.64 16.69 -40.96
N THR A 228 18.42 17.31 -40.06
CA THR A 228 19.46 18.32 -40.41
C THR A 228 20.84 17.71 -40.62
N MET A 229 21.02 16.40 -40.38
CA MET A 229 22.29 15.68 -40.45
C MET A 229 22.33 14.71 -41.63
N ASP A 230 23.56 14.44 -42.09
CA ASP A 230 23.78 13.29 -42.97
C ASP A 230 23.49 11.97 -42.25
N ARG A 231 22.85 11.03 -42.95
CA ARG A 231 22.43 9.73 -42.35
C ARG A 231 23.62 8.94 -41.79
N ASN A 232 24.80 9.00 -42.45
CA ASN A 232 25.98 8.31 -41.93
C ASN A 232 26.52 8.93 -40.66
N VAL A 233 26.42 10.27 -40.50
CA VAL A 233 26.82 10.99 -39.31
C VAL A 233 25.85 10.68 -38.15
N GLN A 234 24.54 10.68 -38.43
CA GLN A 234 23.50 10.30 -37.48
C GLN A 234 23.73 8.89 -36.90
N THR A 235 23.91 7.92 -37.80
CA THR A 235 24.18 6.53 -37.41
C THR A 235 25.49 6.42 -36.64
N GLY A 236 26.51 7.15 -37.07
CA GLY A 236 27.82 7.19 -36.38
C GLY A 236 27.75 7.77 -34.98
N LEU A 237 27.00 8.86 -34.76
CA LEU A 237 26.81 9.47 -33.42
C LEU A 237 26.07 8.54 -32.48
N ALA A 238 24.98 7.94 -32.93
CA ALA A 238 24.19 7.00 -32.11
C ALA A 238 25.02 5.76 -31.74
N ALA A 239 25.79 5.22 -32.69
CA ALA A 239 26.66 4.08 -32.41
C ALA A 239 27.82 4.45 -31.48
N ALA A 240 28.46 5.62 -31.66
CA ALA A 240 29.53 6.08 -30.79
C ALA A 240 29.09 6.26 -29.36
N ALA A 241 27.90 6.84 -29.14
CA ALA A 241 27.32 6.99 -27.80
C ALA A 241 27.05 5.61 -27.13
N ARG A 242 26.49 4.64 -27.90
CA ARG A 242 26.27 3.29 -27.43
C ARG A 242 27.58 2.58 -27.07
N ILE A 243 28.56 2.61 -27.98
CA ILE A 243 29.88 1.99 -27.79
C ILE A 243 30.62 2.58 -26.58
N ALA A 244 30.56 3.91 -26.41
CA ALA A 244 31.16 4.56 -25.26
C ALA A 244 30.54 4.07 -23.92
N LYS A 245 29.24 3.89 -23.90
CA LYS A 245 28.52 3.35 -22.74
C LYS A 245 28.86 1.87 -22.50
N ASP A 246 28.87 1.05 -23.54
CA ASP A 246 29.13 -0.39 -23.45
C ASP A 246 30.58 -0.68 -22.99
N LEU A 247 31.52 0.15 -23.43
CA LEU A 247 32.94 0.06 -23.04
C LEU A 247 33.29 0.85 -21.76
N GLY A 248 32.33 1.54 -21.14
CA GLY A 248 32.56 2.35 -19.94
C GLY A 248 33.55 3.50 -20.16
N LEU A 249 33.55 4.11 -21.36
CA LEU A 249 34.47 5.20 -21.71
C LEU A 249 33.92 6.56 -21.21
N GLU A 250 34.34 7.01 -20.05
CA GLU A 250 33.93 8.32 -19.48
C GLU A 250 34.48 9.51 -20.29
N GLY A 251 35.50 9.27 -21.13
CA GLY A 251 36.11 10.29 -21.98
C GLY A 251 35.33 10.64 -23.26
N TYR A 252 34.15 10.08 -23.52
CA TYR A 252 33.26 10.47 -24.61
C TYR A 252 32.28 11.54 -24.15
N TYR A 253 32.38 12.75 -24.70
CA TYR A 253 31.56 13.89 -24.27
C TYR A 253 30.36 14.19 -25.17
N GLY A 254 30.29 13.54 -26.32
CA GLY A 254 29.21 13.74 -27.30
C GLY A 254 29.54 14.73 -28.41
N PRO A 255 28.57 15.09 -29.27
CA PRO A 255 28.75 16.00 -30.37
C PRO A 255 28.93 17.44 -29.94
N LEU A 256 29.69 18.22 -30.72
CA LEU A 256 30.05 19.60 -30.40
C LEU A 256 28.81 20.47 -30.07
N TYR A 257 27.72 20.30 -30.81
CA TYR A 257 26.48 21.10 -30.58
C TYR A 257 25.86 20.90 -29.19
N GLU A 258 26.18 19.84 -28.46
CA GLU A 258 25.70 19.61 -27.08
C GLU A 258 26.57 20.30 -26.02
N LEU A 259 27.78 20.69 -26.37
CA LEU A 259 28.82 21.13 -25.44
C LEU A 259 28.92 22.65 -25.25
N PHE A 260 28.08 23.43 -25.92
CA PHE A 260 28.05 24.88 -25.77
C PHE A 260 26.63 25.45 -25.88
N THR A 261 26.50 26.69 -25.44
CA THR A 261 25.33 27.56 -25.62
C THR A 261 25.74 28.90 -26.21
N LEU A 262 24.77 29.58 -26.80
CA LEU A 262 24.99 30.94 -27.31
C LEU A 262 24.47 31.95 -26.29
N THR A 263 25.26 33.00 -26.01
CA THR A 263 24.86 34.13 -25.14
C THR A 263 23.71 34.93 -25.76
N ASP A 264 23.65 34.99 -27.10
CA ASP A 264 22.61 35.72 -27.83
C ASP A 264 22.23 34.97 -29.12
N ASN A 265 20.94 34.73 -29.25
CA ASN A 265 20.35 33.99 -30.36
C ASN A 265 20.53 34.64 -31.73
N ARG A 266 20.86 35.94 -31.81
CA ARG A 266 21.19 36.66 -33.06
C ARG A 266 22.38 36.07 -33.76
N TYR A 267 23.32 35.48 -33.01
CA TYR A 267 24.55 34.88 -33.58
C TYR A 267 24.37 33.42 -34.01
N ARG A 268 23.16 32.85 -33.89
CA ARG A 268 22.89 31.43 -34.19
C ARG A 268 23.27 31.06 -35.62
N THR A 269 22.80 31.82 -36.59
CA THR A 269 23.09 31.56 -38.02
C THR A 269 24.56 31.67 -38.32
N ALA A 270 25.25 32.69 -37.78
CA ALA A 270 26.70 32.89 -37.90
C ALA A 270 27.47 31.69 -37.32
N ALA A 271 27.08 31.21 -36.12
CA ALA A 271 27.70 30.06 -35.47
C ALA A 271 27.51 28.77 -36.27
N GLU A 272 26.31 28.56 -36.84
CA GLU A 272 26.03 27.38 -37.70
C GLU A 272 26.83 27.38 -39.00
N VAL A 273 26.89 28.51 -39.62
CA VAL A 273 27.65 28.65 -40.88
C VAL A 273 29.15 28.48 -40.64
N THR A 274 29.66 29.04 -39.51
CA THR A 274 31.06 28.87 -39.14
C THR A 274 31.43 27.41 -38.87
N ALA A 275 30.67 26.73 -38.03
CA ALA A 275 30.98 25.34 -37.66
C ALA A 275 30.65 24.36 -38.80
N GLY A 276 29.60 24.63 -39.59
CA GLY A 276 29.22 23.75 -40.67
C GLY A 276 29.02 22.29 -40.22
N ALA A 277 29.75 21.36 -40.81
CA ALA A 277 29.72 19.95 -40.41
C ALA A 277 30.39 19.67 -39.07
N SER A 278 31.24 20.56 -38.58
CA SER A 278 31.94 20.39 -37.30
C SER A 278 31.02 20.44 -36.10
N LEU A 279 29.79 20.96 -36.23
CA LEU A 279 28.77 20.85 -35.20
C LEU A 279 28.49 19.41 -34.75
N PHE A 280 28.65 18.46 -35.66
CA PHE A 280 28.37 17.03 -35.45
C PHE A 280 29.64 16.22 -35.13
N HIS A 281 30.81 16.86 -35.01
CA HIS A 281 32.03 16.16 -34.62
C HIS A 281 31.90 15.77 -33.12
N ALA A 282 32.28 14.53 -32.80
CA ALA A 282 32.26 14.05 -31.43
C ALA A 282 33.52 14.51 -30.68
N VAL A 283 33.34 15.09 -29.53
CA VAL A 283 34.43 15.52 -28.64
C VAL A 283 34.77 14.40 -27.68
N VAL A 284 36.06 14.12 -27.55
CA VAL A 284 36.61 13.10 -26.63
C VAL A 284 37.80 13.64 -25.87
N ASP A 285 38.12 13.03 -24.74
CA ASP A 285 39.26 13.39 -23.90
C ASP A 285 40.59 13.17 -24.63
N THR A 286 40.78 11.98 -25.19
CA THR A 286 42.03 11.54 -25.79
C THR A 286 41.81 10.92 -27.19
N ASP A 287 42.87 10.91 -27.98
CA ASP A 287 42.91 10.20 -29.28
C ASP A 287 42.81 8.69 -29.12
N GLU A 288 43.19 8.13 -27.95
CA GLU A 288 43.05 6.72 -27.64
C GLU A 288 41.56 6.34 -27.49
N THR A 289 40.76 7.16 -26.77
CA THR A 289 39.31 7.00 -26.67
C THR A 289 38.65 7.04 -28.06
N ALA A 290 39.04 8.02 -28.89
CA ALA A 290 38.57 8.09 -30.28
C ALA A 290 38.88 6.81 -31.07
N ARG A 291 40.12 6.28 -30.93
CA ARG A 291 40.58 5.08 -31.63
C ARG A 291 39.75 3.85 -31.23
N LYS A 292 39.53 3.64 -29.91
CA LYS A 292 38.71 2.54 -29.42
C LYS A 292 37.30 2.56 -30.01
N ILE A 293 36.67 3.74 -30.02
CA ILE A 293 35.33 3.88 -30.60
C ILE A 293 35.37 3.64 -32.11
N LEU A 294 36.36 4.19 -32.87
CA LEU A 294 36.51 4.01 -34.30
C LEU A 294 36.73 2.54 -34.71
N GLU A 295 37.49 1.79 -33.93
CA GLU A 295 37.71 0.37 -34.18
C GLU A 295 36.40 -0.44 -34.16
N VAL A 296 35.51 -0.17 -33.18
CA VAL A 296 34.21 -0.83 -33.10
C VAL A 296 33.27 -0.32 -34.20
N LEU A 297 33.22 1.02 -34.41
CA LEU A 297 32.42 1.61 -35.52
C LEU A 297 32.75 0.99 -36.88
N ASN A 298 34.04 0.76 -37.17
CA ASN A 298 34.50 0.15 -38.41
C ASN A 298 34.09 -1.34 -38.47
N LYS A 299 34.19 -2.08 -37.39
CA LYS A 299 33.77 -3.50 -37.33
C LYS A 299 32.26 -3.63 -37.59
N GLU A 300 31.47 -2.76 -36.97
CA GLU A 300 30.01 -2.76 -37.10
C GLU A 300 29.49 -2.09 -38.36
N LYS A 301 30.37 -1.41 -39.15
CA LYS A 301 30.00 -0.58 -40.30
C LYS A 301 28.91 0.46 -39.98
N ALA A 302 29.00 1.02 -38.78
CA ALA A 302 27.95 1.86 -38.15
C ALA A 302 28.14 3.36 -38.46
N GLY A 303 28.22 3.74 -39.74
CA GLY A 303 28.32 5.12 -40.19
C GLY A 303 29.76 5.69 -40.17
N ARG A 304 29.87 7.02 -40.31
CA ARG A 304 31.15 7.73 -40.33
C ARG A 304 31.09 8.95 -39.42
N LEU A 305 32.10 9.11 -38.58
CA LEU A 305 32.16 10.17 -37.60
C LEU A 305 33.58 10.79 -37.52
N THR A 306 33.64 12.08 -37.29
CA THR A 306 34.90 12.80 -37.03
C THR A 306 34.97 13.08 -35.53
N PHE A 307 36.15 12.83 -34.94
CA PHE A 307 36.42 13.10 -33.53
C PHE A 307 37.30 14.33 -33.34
N ILE A 308 37.10 15.05 -32.24
CA ILE A 308 37.94 16.16 -31.74
C ILE A 308 38.53 15.72 -30.41
N PRO A 309 39.74 15.12 -30.37
CA PRO A 309 40.39 14.74 -29.11
C PRO A 309 41.01 15.99 -28.48
N LEU A 310 40.66 16.26 -27.20
CA LEU A 310 41.10 17.46 -26.46
C LEU A 310 42.61 17.47 -26.14
N ASN A 311 43.24 16.29 -26.10
CA ASN A 311 44.69 16.18 -25.85
C ASN A 311 45.54 16.54 -27.08
N THR A 312 45.06 16.31 -28.30
CA THR A 312 45.81 16.50 -29.53
C THR A 312 45.43 17.77 -30.29
N VAL A 313 44.27 18.34 -29.99
CA VAL A 313 43.81 19.59 -30.64
C VAL A 313 44.78 20.72 -30.38
N ARG A 314 45.33 21.35 -31.44
CA ARG A 314 46.21 22.52 -31.38
C ARG A 314 45.45 23.74 -31.87
N VAL A 315 45.32 24.73 -31.00
CA VAL A 315 44.76 26.03 -31.35
C VAL A 315 45.90 26.97 -31.61
N LYS A 316 45.91 27.59 -32.76
CA LYS A 316 46.88 28.64 -33.10
C LYS A 316 46.35 29.98 -32.55
N PRO A 317 47.22 30.78 -31.90
CA PRO A 317 46.80 32.12 -31.46
C PRO A 317 46.37 32.95 -32.65
N VAL A 318 45.27 33.65 -32.51
CA VAL A 318 44.61 34.46 -33.54
C VAL A 318 44.68 35.92 -33.10
N LYS A 319 45.04 36.82 -34.03
CA LYS A 319 44.94 38.25 -33.81
C LYS A 319 43.62 38.75 -34.38
N TYR A 320 42.84 39.37 -33.52
CA TYR A 320 41.57 39.97 -33.96
C TYR A 320 41.78 41.45 -34.32
N PRO A 321 40.97 42.01 -35.24
CA PRO A 321 41.03 43.41 -35.62
C PRO A 321 40.76 44.31 -34.39
N VAL A 322 41.65 45.25 -34.12
CA VAL A 322 41.52 46.29 -33.09
C VAL A 322 41.56 47.63 -33.73
N GLY A 323 40.77 48.61 -33.25
CA GLY A 323 40.80 49.98 -33.71
C GLY A 323 42.09 50.67 -33.25
N GLU A 324 42.29 51.90 -33.66
CA GLU A 324 43.45 52.76 -33.27
C GLU A 324 43.49 52.95 -31.74
N ASP A 325 42.34 52.84 -31.08
CA ASP A 325 42.17 52.95 -29.61
C ASP A 325 42.46 51.64 -28.87
N GLY A 326 42.89 50.57 -29.55
CA GLY A 326 43.13 49.25 -28.97
C GLY A 326 41.83 48.51 -28.57
N GLN A 327 40.66 49.02 -28.85
CA GLN A 327 39.35 48.41 -28.65
C GLN A 327 38.96 47.57 -29.87
N PRO A 328 38.16 46.49 -29.72
CA PRO A 328 37.59 45.78 -30.86
C PRO A 328 36.85 46.78 -31.78
N LEU A 329 36.98 46.62 -33.06
CA LEU A 329 36.24 47.45 -34.06
C LEU A 329 34.72 47.31 -33.81
N ASN A 330 34.01 48.45 -33.67
CA ASN A 330 32.57 48.53 -33.31
C ASN A 330 31.65 47.69 -34.19
N GLU A 331 32.09 47.27 -35.40
CA GLU A 331 31.32 46.47 -36.34
C GLU A 331 31.72 44.99 -36.37
N THR A 332 32.65 44.55 -35.47
CA THR A 332 33.16 43.17 -35.47
C THR A 332 33.19 42.56 -34.08
N VAL A 333 32.77 41.30 -33.97
CA VAL A 333 32.80 40.53 -32.74
C VAL A 333 33.38 39.17 -33.01
N PRO A 334 34.44 38.72 -32.32
CA PRO A 334 34.85 37.33 -32.37
C PRO A 334 33.69 36.42 -31.99
N ILE A 335 33.33 35.46 -32.84
CA ILE A 335 32.16 34.59 -32.53
C ILE A 335 32.35 33.77 -31.27
N LEU A 336 33.61 33.44 -30.95
CA LEU A 336 33.98 32.71 -29.73
C LEU A 336 33.52 33.41 -28.43
N GLU A 337 33.50 34.76 -28.41
CA GLU A 337 33.02 35.56 -27.28
C GLU A 337 31.51 35.45 -27.03
N ARG A 338 30.76 34.91 -28.01
CA ARG A 338 29.33 34.70 -27.96
C ARG A 338 28.96 33.24 -27.73
N ILE A 339 29.94 32.41 -27.41
CA ILE A 339 29.82 30.98 -27.16
C ILE A 339 30.26 30.71 -25.73
N GLU A 340 29.35 30.13 -24.96
CA GLU A 340 29.62 29.67 -23.60
C GLU A 340 29.74 28.16 -23.57
N PRO A 341 30.87 27.58 -23.18
CA PRO A 341 31.02 26.16 -23.01
C PRO A 341 30.19 25.68 -21.80
N VAL A 342 29.54 24.49 -21.92
CA VAL A 342 28.88 23.86 -20.80
C VAL A 342 29.83 23.48 -19.67
N ASP A 343 31.08 23.15 -20.03
CA ASP A 343 32.17 22.89 -19.09
C ASP A 343 33.43 23.52 -19.67
N PRO A 344 34.26 24.24 -18.87
CA PRO A 344 35.49 24.89 -19.31
C PRO A 344 36.46 23.98 -20.07
N LYS A 345 36.48 22.69 -19.82
CA LYS A 345 37.33 21.72 -20.52
C LYS A 345 37.06 21.64 -22.03
N TYR A 346 35.84 22.00 -22.48
CA TYR A 346 35.46 21.98 -23.90
C TYR A 346 35.93 23.19 -24.69
N MET A 347 36.48 24.21 -24.00
CA MET A 347 36.91 25.45 -24.66
C MET A 347 37.90 25.17 -25.80
N LYS A 348 38.86 24.25 -25.63
CA LYS A 348 39.79 23.87 -26.69
C LYS A 348 39.12 23.35 -27.99
N ALA A 349 38.07 22.56 -27.83
CA ALA A 349 37.30 22.07 -28.99
C ALA A 349 36.60 23.23 -29.68
N LEU A 350 35.99 24.15 -28.94
CA LEU A 350 35.31 25.34 -29.47
C LEU A 350 36.30 26.29 -30.14
N GLU A 351 37.44 26.54 -29.53
CA GLU A 351 38.52 27.34 -30.11
C GLU A 351 39.01 26.74 -31.45
N SER A 352 39.13 25.45 -31.54
CA SER A 352 39.55 24.79 -32.79
C SER A 352 38.61 25.06 -33.96
N VAL A 353 37.31 25.28 -33.71
CA VAL A 353 36.29 25.53 -34.71
C VAL A 353 36.04 27.03 -34.92
N TYR A 354 35.95 27.77 -33.86
CA TYR A 354 35.44 29.15 -33.89
C TYR A 354 36.49 30.26 -33.76
N SER A 355 37.70 29.97 -33.32
CA SER A 355 38.71 31.01 -33.04
C SER A 355 39.06 31.88 -34.22
N ARG A 356 38.91 31.36 -35.45
CA ARG A 356 39.30 32.10 -36.65
C ARG A 356 38.15 32.83 -37.33
N THR A 357 37.04 33.02 -36.65
CA THR A 357 35.86 33.63 -37.22
C THR A 357 35.46 34.88 -36.49
N ILE A 358 35.26 35.96 -37.23
CA ILE A 358 34.67 37.20 -36.79
C ILE A 358 33.28 37.39 -37.39
N VAL A 359 32.38 37.92 -36.59
CA VAL A 359 31.04 38.32 -37.02
C VAL A 359 31.05 39.78 -37.36
N CYS A 360 30.65 40.12 -38.58
CA CYS A 360 30.60 41.50 -39.09
C CYS A 360 29.17 41.89 -39.42
N THR A 361 28.85 43.17 -39.41
CA THR A 361 27.52 43.69 -39.79
C THR A 361 27.34 43.65 -41.30
N ARG A 362 28.39 43.85 -42.07
CA ARG A 362 28.36 43.91 -43.55
C ARG A 362 29.33 42.89 -44.15
N LEU A 363 29.01 42.39 -45.34
CA LEU A 363 29.81 41.37 -46.00
C LEU A 363 31.09 41.99 -46.61
N GLU A 364 31.03 43.27 -47.04
CA GLU A 364 32.17 43.98 -47.57
C GLU A 364 33.26 44.12 -46.49
N THR A 365 32.90 44.59 -45.28
CA THR A 365 33.79 44.70 -44.13
C THR A 365 34.33 43.31 -43.74
N ALA A 366 33.49 42.29 -43.77
CA ALA A 366 33.93 40.90 -43.53
C ALA A 366 34.98 40.43 -44.52
N ALA A 367 34.85 40.80 -45.82
CA ALA A 367 35.80 40.42 -46.88
C ALA A 367 37.13 41.13 -46.76
N GLU A 368 37.14 42.41 -46.38
CA GLU A 368 38.37 43.22 -46.17
C GLU A 368 39.17 42.66 -44.97
N LEU A 369 38.53 42.52 -43.82
CA LEU A 369 39.16 42.02 -42.60
C LEU A 369 39.57 40.54 -42.71
N ALA A 370 38.81 39.72 -43.43
CA ALA A 370 39.17 38.33 -43.67
C ALA A 370 40.52 38.18 -44.39
N ARG A 371 40.81 39.04 -45.37
CA ARG A 371 42.07 39.03 -46.13
C ARG A 371 43.23 39.61 -45.30
N GLU A 372 42.98 40.71 -44.58
CA GLU A 372 43.99 41.42 -43.83
C GLU A 372 44.50 40.59 -42.62
N TYR A 373 43.57 40.03 -41.86
CA TYR A 373 43.88 39.31 -40.60
C TYR A 373 43.93 37.78 -40.79
N GLN A 374 43.73 37.28 -42.02
CA GLN A 374 43.68 35.83 -42.30
C GLN A 374 42.60 35.09 -41.49
N LEU A 375 41.47 35.77 -41.33
CA LEU A 375 40.27 35.27 -40.60
C LEU A 375 39.15 34.91 -41.58
N ASP A 376 38.17 34.21 -41.08
CA ASP A 376 36.91 34.00 -41.79
C ASP A 376 35.89 35.03 -41.26
N GLY A 377 35.31 35.84 -42.14
CA GLY A 377 34.29 36.83 -41.78
C GLY A 377 32.88 36.27 -42.05
N VAL A 378 31.96 36.38 -41.10
CA VAL A 378 30.58 35.91 -41.24
C VAL A 378 29.63 37.04 -40.84
N THR A 379 28.54 37.22 -41.56
CA THR A 379 27.47 38.15 -41.17
C THR A 379 26.39 37.46 -40.34
N LEU A 380 25.58 38.23 -39.63
CA LEU A 380 24.44 37.68 -38.85
C LEU A 380 23.45 36.90 -39.73
N ASN A 381 23.35 37.25 -41.01
CA ASN A 381 22.51 36.57 -41.99
C ASN A 381 23.13 35.29 -42.58
N GLY A 382 24.37 34.95 -42.16
CA GLY A 382 25.07 33.74 -42.62
C GLY A 382 25.86 33.88 -43.90
N SER A 383 26.02 35.09 -44.48
CA SER A 383 26.94 35.29 -45.61
C SER A 383 28.38 35.25 -45.07
N ARG A 384 29.27 34.52 -45.73
CA ARG A 384 30.65 34.23 -45.32
C ARG A 384 31.66 34.69 -46.35
N SER A 385 32.69 35.30 -45.88
CA SER A 385 33.94 35.54 -46.62
C SER A 385 35.05 34.68 -46.03
N ASP A 386 35.60 33.79 -46.83
CA ASP A 386 36.74 32.96 -46.44
C ASP A 386 38.04 33.79 -46.56
N ARG A 387 39.00 33.56 -45.67
CA ARG A 387 40.34 34.13 -45.67
C ARG A 387 41.06 33.99 -47.02
N LYS A 388 40.68 33.02 -47.87
CA LYS A 388 41.19 32.83 -49.22
C LYS A 388 40.47 33.69 -50.26
N GLY A 389 39.47 34.45 -49.87
CA GLY A 389 38.75 35.37 -50.73
C GLY A 389 37.47 34.80 -51.35
N ALA A 390 37.09 33.54 -51.04
CA ALA A 390 35.82 32.98 -51.51
C ALA A 390 34.66 33.61 -50.74
N LEU A 391 33.63 34.05 -51.46
CA LEU A 391 32.39 34.57 -50.89
C LEU A 391 31.28 33.52 -51.04
N THR A 392 30.63 33.20 -49.91
CA THR A 392 29.49 32.34 -49.88
C THR A 392 28.31 33.08 -49.25
N GLY A 393 27.15 33.10 -49.88
CA GLY A 393 25.97 33.78 -49.37
C GLY A 393 24.71 33.17 -50.00
N GLY A 394 23.59 33.52 -49.45
CA GLY A 394 22.29 33.04 -49.90
C GLY A 394 21.27 33.06 -48.77
N TYR A 395 20.07 32.61 -49.07
CA TYR A 395 19.01 32.51 -48.08
C TYR A 395 19.24 31.30 -47.12
N HIS A 396 19.26 31.56 -45.85
CA HIS A 396 19.25 30.54 -44.80
C HIS A 396 17.84 30.38 -44.24
N ASP A 397 17.28 29.18 -44.35
CA ASP A 397 16.00 28.85 -43.77
C ASP A 397 16.15 28.64 -42.25
N VAL A 398 15.71 29.63 -41.48
CA VAL A 398 15.78 29.61 -40.02
C VAL A 398 15.02 28.42 -39.41
N SER A 399 13.99 27.91 -40.12
CA SER A 399 13.21 26.75 -39.64
C SER A 399 14.05 25.45 -39.64
N ARG A 400 15.14 25.40 -40.40
CA ARG A 400 16.09 24.28 -40.48
C ARG A 400 17.37 24.51 -39.68
N SER A 401 17.33 25.43 -38.71
CA SER A 401 18.49 25.70 -37.88
C SER A 401 18.84 24.50 -36.99
N ARG A 402 20.09 24.04 -37.12
CA ARG A 402 20.65 22.89 -36.42
C ARG A 402 20.77 23.16 -34.93
N LEU A 403 21.26 24.34 -34.54
CA LEU A 403 21.42 24.76 -33.16
C LEU A 403 20.05 24.94 -32.47
N GLN A 404 19.05 25.46 -33.22
CA GLN A 404 17.69 25.56 -32.69
C GLN A 404 17.08 24.18 -32.43
N ALA A 405 17.29 23.23 -33.35
CA ALA A 405 16.84 21.85 -33.17
C ALA A 405 17.54 21.19 -31.96
N ALA A 406 18.85 21.39 -31.84
CA ALA A 406 19.63 20.88 -30.69
C ALA A 406 19.20 21.49 -29.35
N GLU A 407 18.91 22.78 -29.32
CA GLU A 407 18.40 23.49 -28.15
C GLU A 407 17.02 22.96 -27.72
N LYS A 408 16.10 22.76 -28.68
CA LYS A 408 14.79 22.14 -28.43
C LYS A 408 14.95 20.73 -27.88
N MET A 409 15.83 19.91 -28.47
CA MET A 409 16.10 18.56 -28.02
C MET A 409 16.62 18.56 -26.58
N ARG A 410 17.62 19.42 -26.24
CA ARG A 410 18.14 19.53 -24.87
C ARG A 410 17.06 19.92 -23.88
N LYS A 411 16.21 20.90 -24.23
CA LYS A 411 15.10 21.35 -23.39
C LYS A 411 14.12 20.20 -23.11
N TRP A 412 13.71 19.50 -24.15
CA TRP A 412 12.77 18.40 -24.00
C TRP A 412 13.39 17.19 -23.31
N ARG A 413 14.71 16.94 -23.47
CA ARG A 413 15.43 15.91 -22.72
C ARG A 413 15.41 16.19 -21.21
N ALA A 414 15.75 17.42 -20.83
CA ALA A 414 15.70 17.84 -19.42
C ALA A 414 14.28 17.74 -18.84
N THR A 415 13.26 18.18 -19.59
CA THR A 415 11.86 18.07 -19.18
C THR A 415 11.43 16.60 -19.04
N TYR A 416 11.82 15.73 -19.98
CA TYR A 416 11.53 14.31 -19.91
C TYR A 416 12.19 13.66 -18.68
N GLU A 417 13.46 13.94 -18.43
CA GLU A 417 14.20 13.40 -17.26
C GLU A 417 13.55 13.84 -15.94
N GLU A 418 13.13 15.10 -15.85
CA GLU A 418 12.39 15.62 -14.69
C GLU A 418 11.07 14.88 -14.50
N LYS A 419 10.25 14.77 -15.58
CA LYS A 419 8.95 14.10 -15.52
C LYS A 419 9.06 12.60 -15.27
N ALA A 420 10.04 11.93 -15.85
CA ALA A 420 10.34 10.53 -15.59
C ALA A 420 10.75 10.30 -14.11
N ALA A 421 11.52 11.22 -13.54
CA ALA A 421 11.87 11.15 -12.12
C ALA A 421 10.64 11.36 -11.19
N GLU A 422 9.74 12.28 -11.55
CA GLU A 422 8.47 12.50 -10.84
C GLU A 422 7.55 11.27 -10.94
N ALA A 423 7.36 10.73 -12.12
CA ALA A 423 6.55 9.53 -12.35
C ALA A 423 7.09 8.32 -11.59
N LYS A 424 8.41 8.13 -11.59
CA LYS A 424 9.07 7.07 -10.81
C LYS A 424 8.83 7.22 -9.30
N LYS A 425 8.91 8.45 -8.77
CA LYS A 425 8.64 8.72 -7.34
C LYS A 425 7.18 8.44 -6.98
N THR A 426 6.25 8.84 -7.84
CA THR A 426 4.81 8.63 -7.61
C THR A 426 4.49 7.15 -7.62
N LYS A 427 5.01 6.41 -8.60
CA LYS A 427 4.84 4.95 -8.70
C LYS A 427 5.40 4.21 -7.48
N ALA A 428 6.56 4.64 -6.97
CA ALA A 428 7.15 4.06 -5.76
C ALA A 428 6.25 4.27 -4.53
N LYS A 429 5.64 5.47 -4.39
CA LYS A 429 4.68 5.75 -3.30
C LYS A 429 3.41 4.93 -3.39
N VAL A 430 2.88 4.72 -4.61
CA VAL A 430 1.72 3.84 -4.82
C VAL A 430 2.03 2.42 -4.38
N GLU A 431 3.20 1.91 -4.74
CA GLU A 431 3.64 0.57 -4.36
C GLU A 431 3.83 0.43 -2.85
N GLU A 432 4.39 1.45 -2.17
CA GLU A 432 4.55 1.49 -0.72
C GLU A 432 3.19 1.38 -0.01
N ILE A 433 2.22 2.22 -0.40
CA ILE A 433 0.86 2.16 0.18
C ILE A 433 0.17 0.84 -0.14
N HIS A 434 0.36 0.28 -1.33
CA HIS A 434 -0.19 -1.02 -1.68
C HIS A 434 0.34 -2.12 -0.75
N GLN A 435 1.62 -2.10 -0.42
CA GLN A 435 2.23 -3.05 0.52
C GLN A 435 1.68 -2.87 1.94
N GLU A 436 1.46 -1.63 2.40
CA GLU A 436 0.86 -1.36 3.71
C GLU A 436 -0.59 -1.87 3.78
N ILE A 437 -1.40 -1.61 2.76
CA ILE A 437 -2.76 -2.16 2.68
C ILE A 437 -2.74 -3.68 2.71
N THR A 438 -1.81 -4.32 1.99
CA THR A 438 -1.67 -5.78 1.98
C THR A 438 -1.34 -6.34 3.37
N LYS A 439 -0.49 -5.67 4.14
CA LYS A 439 -0.19 -6.03 5.53
C LYS A 439 -1.45 -5.92 6.41
N LEU A 440 -2.20 -4.83 6.31
CA LEU A 440 -3.45 -4.64 7.07
C LEU A 440 -4.51 -5.68 6.70
N VAL A 441 -4.66 -6.02 5.43
CA VAL A 441 -5.55 -7.11 5.00
C VAL A 441 -5.11 -8.45 5.62
N GLY A 442 -3.81 -8.70 5.74
CA GLY A 442 -3.27 -9.86 6.44
C GLY A 442 -3.65 -9.87 7.94
N ILE A 443 -3.55 -8.73 8.62
CA ILE A 443 -3.95 -8.58 10.02
C ILE A 443 -5.46 -8.83 10.16
N LEU A 444 -6.29 -8.16 9.35
CA LEU A 444 -7.75 -8.33 9.37
C LEU A 444 -8.18 -9.79 9.15
N LYS A 445 -7.53 -10.49 8.24
CA LYS A 445 -7.79 -11.91 8.03
C LYS A 445 -7.42 -12.76 9.25
N ASN A 446 -6.27 -12.51 9.84
CA ASN A 446 -5.79 -13.26 11.00
C ASN A 446 -6.64 -13.01 12.25
N THR A 447 -7.03 -11.76 12.51
CA THR A 447 -7.91 -11.41 13.64
C THR A 447 -9.30 -12.01 13.45
N ARG A 448 -9.84 -12.04 12.24
CA ARG A 448 -11.10 -12.69 11.93
C ARG A 448 -11.05 -14.20 12.18
N ILE A 449 -9.99 -14.89 11.75
CA ILE A 449 -9.80 -16.31 12.01
C ILE A 449 -9.72 -16.60 13.52
N LYS A 450 -8.92 -15.83 14.26
CA LYS A 450 -8.80 -15.94 15.73
C LYS A 450 -10.15 -15.73 16.41
N ARG A 451 -10.92 -14.72 16.00
CA ARG A 451 -12.25 -14.46 16.53
C ARG A 451 -13.19 -15.66 16.30
N THR A 452 -13.24 -16.19 15.08
CA THR A 452 -14.08 -17.37 14.78
C THR A 452 -13.71 -18.57 15.65
N GLN A 453 -12.41 -18.83 15.85
CA GLN A 453 -11.96 -19.92 16.73
C GLN A 453 -12.36 -19.71 18.20
N ILE A 454 -12.37 -18.48 18.69
CA ILE A 454 -12.81 -18.16 20.04
C ILE A 454 -14.33 -18.29 20.14
N ASP A 455 -15.09 -17.80 19.15
CA ASP A 455 -16.54 -17.88 19.10
C ASP A 455 -17.04 -19.34 19.05
N GLU A 456 -16.39 -20.21 18.27
CA GLU A 456 -16.70 -21.65 18.24
C GLU A 456 -16.56 -22.32 19.61
N GLY A 457 -15.57 -21.91 20.40
CA GLY A 457 -15.35 -22.43 21.75
C GLY A 457 -16.22 -21.77 22.84
N PHE A 458 -16.98 -20.72 22.53
CA PHE A 458 -17.80 -20.01 23.50
C PHE A 458 -19.09 -20.77 23.85
N VAL A 459 -19.77 -21.30 22.88
CA VAL A 459 -21.03 -22.04 23.05
C VAL A 459 -20.89 -23.29 23.92
N PRO A 460 -19.87 -24.16 23.74
CA PRO A 460 -19.64 -25.30 24.64
C PRO A 460 -19.43 -24.87 26.11
N LEU A 461 -18.56 -23.87 26.34
CA LEU A 461 -18.30 -23.37 27.70
C LEU A 461 -19.54 -22.82 28.37
N GLN A 462 -20.40 -22.15 27.64
CA GLN A 462 -21.68 -21.62 28.17
C GLN A 462 -22.62 -22.76 28.55
N LYS A 463 -22.68 -23.84 27.75
CA LYS A 463 -23.44 -25.04 28.06
C LYS A 463 -22.90 -25.75 29.31
N ASP A 464 -21.60 -25.88 29.43
CA ASP A 464 -20.95 -26.50 30.57
C ASP A 464 -21.22 -25.68 31.84
N LEU A 465 -21.17 -24.36 31.78
CA LEU A 465 -21.54 -23.50 32.90
C LEU A 465 -22.99 -23.67 33.30
N GLN A 466 -23.92 -23.73 32.34
CA GLN A 466 -25.34 -23.99 32.62
C GLN A 466 -25.58 -25.38 33.26
N ALA A 467 -24.83 -26.41 32.81
CA ALA A 467 -24.89 -27.73 33.39
C ALA A 467 -24.42 -27.72 34.86
N LYS A 468 -23.32 -27.01 35.16
CA LYS A 468 -22.81 -26.87 36.54
C LYS A 468 -23.76 -26.12 37.44
N TYR A 469 -24.45 -25.07 36.97
CA TYR A 469 -25.50 -24.42 37.77
C TYR A 469 -26.68 -25.34 38.08
N ARG A 470 -27.08 -26.20 37.15
CA ARG A 470 -28.14 -27.18 37.39
C ARG A 470 -27.70 -28.24 38.41
N GLU A 471 -26.41 -28.67 38.33
CA GLU A 471 -25.81 -29.60 39.28
C GLU A 471 -25.78 -29.00 40.69
N GLU A 472 -25.31 -27.75 40.81
CA GLU A 472 -25.31 -27.00 42.08
C GLU A 472 -26.73 -26.89 42.70
N SER A 473 -27.72 -26.50 41.90
CA SER A 473 -29.11 -26.39 42.36
C SER A 473 -29.65 -27.71 42.83
N ALA A 474 -29.41 -28.80 42.12
CA ALA A 474 -29.84 -30.13 42.48
C ALA A 474 -29.20 -30.61 43.80
N LEU A 475 -27.90 -30.34 43.99
CA LEU A 475 -27.19 -30.66 45.26
C LEU A 475 -27.73 -29.85 46.44
N ARG A 476 -28.01 -28.57 46.27
CA ARG A 476 -28.60 -27.72 47.31
C ARG A 476 -30.03 -28.18 47.67
N ASP A 477 -30.85 -28.59 46.72
CA ASP A 477 -32.16 -29.15 46.95
C ASP A 477 -32.07 -30.48 47.72
N LEU A 478 -31.14 -31.36 47.36
CA LEU A 478 -30.83 -32.59 48.10
C LEU A 478 -30.40 -32.35 49.52
N LEU A 479 -29.53 -31.37 49.72
CA LEU A 479 -29.06 -30.96 51.08
C LEU A 479 -30.26 -30.49 51.92
N SER A 480 -31.09 -29.59 51.37
CA SER A 480 -32.27 -29.06 52.05
C SER A 480 -33.29 -30.13 52.43
N GLN A 481 -33.53 -31.10 51.54
CA GLN A 481 -34.42 -32.25 51.86
C GLN A 481 -33.88 -33.14 52.99
N ARG A 482 -32.54 -33.34 53.03
CA ARG A 482 -31.94 -34.16 54.10
C ARG A 482 -31.81 -33.46 55.43
N VAL A 483 -31.69 -32.13 55.45
CA VAL A 483 -31.72 -31.33 56.71
C VAL A 483 -33.13 -31.28 57.30
N LEU A 484 -34.18 -31.43 56.48
CA LEU A 484 -35.57 -31.42 56.91
C LEU A 484 -36.09 -32.80 57.36
N GLN A 485 -35.40 -33.91 57.09
CA GLN A 485 -35.68 -35.27 57.53
C GLN A 485 -34.97 -35.59 58.85
#